data_1d8baa2664473ae88f6acacce3364253
#
_entry.id   1d8baa2664473ae88f6acacce3364253
#
_cell.length_a   1.000
_cell.length_b   1.000
_cell.length_c   1.000
_cell.angle_alpha   90.00
_cell.angle_beta   90.00
_cell.angle_gamma   90.00
#
_symmetry.space_group_name_H-M   'P 1'
#
loop_
_entity.id
_entity.type
_entity.pdbx_description
1 polymer ?
#
loop_
_entity_poly.entity_id
_entity_poly.type
_entity_poly.pdbx_seq_one_letter_code
_entity_poly.pdbx_strand_id
1 'polypeptide(L)'
;MKHLFIIGNGFDCYEHNLPTKYADFRSYILSRYPDADEYYDLIPECITMPDGDEVLNMEEVAGYITRVIDTCGGDTWNELEYYLGESLFDSLHEDLDEVPWDGPDKETMHAIYNNEDRSSSMKLVFIYIKDLFCDWVRDELSKLDFIDIKKDNISSILSKGDGFLNFNYTETLEVVYGIPDDKICHIHGKVGDAPEKILFGHGDEDDVQEWADSLGADLNFSELKRELKKDTMTALGEHIDFFKKMDELETIHSFGFGFADVDMYYIEKIAEQVDPNGVIWFLSSFDRNNTEKREKLENLGFHVAVDGRW
;
A
#
# COMPACT_ATOMS: atom_id res chain seq x y z
N MET A 1 -22.05 -4.56 -16.94
CA MET A 1 -22.59 -4.04 -15.64
C MET A 1 -22.97 -2.57 -15.82
N LYS A 2 -23.99 -2.08 -15.06
CA LYS A 2 -24.44 -0.67 -15.15
C LYS A 2 -23.98 0.20 -13.97
N HIS A 3 -23.87 -0.40 -12.79
CA HIS A 3 -23.55 0.31 -11.54
C HIS A 3 -22.34 -0.33 -10.88
N LEU A 4 -21.21 0.37 -10.88
CA LEU A 4 -19.96 -0.02 -10.23
C LEU A 4 -19.79 0.72 -8.91
N PHE A 5 -19.38 -0.01 -7.87
CA PHE A 5 -18.95 0.56 -6.60
C PHE A 5 -17.44 0.35 -6.43
N ILE A 6 -16.73 1.43 -6.08
CA ILE A 6 -15.31 1.41 -5.75
C ILE A 6 -15.20 1.65 -4.26
N ILE A 7 -14.64 0.68 -3.55
CA ILE A 7 -14.57 0.66 -2.10
C ILE A 7 -13.12 0.69 -1.67
N GLY A 8 -12.74 1.71 -0.92
CA GLY A 8 -11.40 1.84 -0.33
C GLY A 8 -11.45 1.83 1.19
N ASN A 9 -10.29 1.92 1.83
CA ASN A 9 -10.12 1.72 3.28
C ASN A 9 -10.95 2.66 4.16
N GLY A 10 -11.30 3.85 3.67
CA GLY A 10 -12.20 4.74 4.40
C GLY A 10 -13.60 4.17 4.66
N PHE A 11 -14.04 3.19 3.87
CA PHE A 11 -15.26 2.44 4.11
C PHE A 11 -15.16 1.59 5.39
N ASP A 12 -14.05 0.94 5.59
CA ASP A 12 -13.81 0.13 6.78
C ASP A 12 -13.48 0.99 8.01
N CYS A 13 -12.47 1.85 7.91
CA CYS A 13 -11.94 2.55 9.07
C CYS A 13 -12.80 3.73 9.54
N TYR A 14 -13.46 4.47 8.65
CA TYR A 14 -14.27 5.64 9.05
C TYR A 14 -15.76 5.32 9.13
N GLU A 15 -16.29 4.52 8.23
CA GLU A 15 -17.72 4.22 8.25
C GLU A 15 -18.04 3.09 9.26
N HIS A 16 -17.18 2.06 9.35
CA HIS A 16 -17.39 0.91 10.22
C HIS A 16 -16.52 0.89 11.47
N ASN A 17 -15.59 1.86 11.58
CA ASN A 17 -14.65 1.98 12.70
C ASN A 17 -13.80 0.70 12.91
N LEU A 18 -13.46 0.02 11.83
CA LEU A 18 -12.57 -1.14 11.87
C LEU A 18 -11.09 -0.68 11.94
N PRO A 19 -10.22 -1.43 12.65
CA PRO A 19 -8.80 -1.11 12.76
C PRO A 19 -8.03 -1.56 11.50
N THR A 20 -8.21 -0.83 10.41
CA THR A 20 -7.65 -1.16 9.09
C THR A 20 -6.73 -0.08 8.55
N LYS A 21 -6.32 0.89 9.39
CA LYS A 21 -5.37 1.95 9.01
C LYS A 21 -3.94 1.43 9.06
N TYR A 22 -3.03 2.07 8.35
CA TYR A 22 -1.60 1.77 8.48
C TYR A 22 -1.04 2.07 9.88
N ALA A 23 -1.65 2.97 10.67
CA ALA A 23 -1.35 3.12 12.09
C ALA A 23 -1.67 1.86 12.90
N ASP A 24 -2.70 1.09 12.51
CA ASP A 24 -3.02 -0.19 13.14
C ASP A 24 -1.98 -1.25 12.76
N PHE A 25 -1.49 -1.24 11.54
CA PHE A 25 -0.37 -2.08 11.10
C PHE A 25 0.92 -1.77 11.87
N ARG A 26 1.27 -0.47 12.04
CA ARG A 26 2.38 -0.06 12.90
C ARG A 26 2.23 -0.58 14.32
N SER A 27 1.03 -0.44 14.89
CA SER A 27 0.72 -0.94 16.24
C SER A 27 0.85 -2.46 16.35
N TYR A 28 0.46 -3.19 15.31
CA TYR A 28 0.66 -4.63 15.22
C TYR A 28 2.15 -5.01 15.26
N ILE A 29 3.01 -4.33 14.48
CA ILE A 29 4.45 -4.59 14.48
C ILE A 29 5.01 -4.42 15.89
N LEU A 30 4.75 -3.28 16.54
CA LEU A 30 5.25 -2.98 17.88
C LEU A 30 4.67 -3.90 18.97
N SER A 31 3.44 -4.37 18.80
CA SER A 31 2.86 -5.34 19.74
C SER A 31 3.46 -6.74 19.61
N ARG A 32 3.87 -7.12 18.39
CA ARG A 32 4.50 -8.39 18.09
C ARG A 32 5.97 -8.42 18.49
N TYR A 33 6.63 -7.29 18.45
CA TYR A 33 8.05 -7.08 18.74
C TYR A 33 8.20 -5.97 19.80
N PRO A 34 7.93 -6.29 21.09
CA PRO A 34 7.82 -5.28 22.14
C PRO A 34 9.15 -4.62 22.51
N ASP A 35 10.27 -5.25 22.20
CA ASP A 35 11.61 -4.72 22.48
C ASP A 35 12.20 -3.94 21.27
N ALA A 36 11.42 -3.74 20.21
CA ALA A 36 11.85 -3.06 18.98
C ALA A 36 12.41 -1.65 19.22
N ASP A 37 11.87 -0.91 20.20
CA ASP A 37 12.34 0.44 20.56
C ASP A 37 13.78 0.46 21.10
N GLU A 38 14.30 -0.67 21.60
CA GLU A 38 15.68 -0.76 22.06
C GLU A 38 16.70 -0.78 20.92
N TYR A 39 16.25 -1.11 19.70
CA TYR A 39 17.07 -1.27 18.49
C TYR A 39 16.82 -0.18 17.43
N TYR A 40 16.17 0.88 17.81
CA TYR A 40 15.67 1.91 16.89
C TYR A 40 16.75 2.54 15.99
N ASP A 41 17.99 2.70 16.49
CA ASP A 41 19.10 3.31 15.76
C ASP A 41 20.06 2.31 15.11
N LEU A 42 19.75 1.01 15.14
CA LEU A 42 20.63 -0.04 14.66
C LEU A 42 20.19 -0.56 13.29
N ILE A 43 21.08 -0.58 12.30
CA ILE A 43 20.86 -1.33 11.06
C ILE A 43 21.04 -2.82 11.37
N PRO A 44 20.00 -3.67 11.22
CA PRO A 44 20.10 -5.08 11.55
C PRO A 44 21.09 -5.81 10.64
N GLU A 45 21.89 -6.68 11.24
CA GLU A 45 22.83 -7.55 10.53
C GLU A 45 22.40 -9.02 10.67
N CYS A 46 22.70 -9.82 9.64
CA CYS A 46 22.48 -11.26 9.71
C CYS A 46 23.38 -11.93 10.73
N ILE A 47 22.80 -12.83 11.53
CA ILE A 47 23.52 -13.68 12.47
C ILE A 47 23.66 -15.06 11.82
N THR A 48 24.90 -15.53 11.66
CA THR A 48 25.15 -16.89 11.18
C THR A 48 24.95 -17.90 12.31
N MET A 49 23.99 -18.80 12.12
CA MET A 49 23.69 -19.86 13.06
C MET A 49 24.72 -21.02 12.97
N PRO A 50 24.82 -21.90 14.00
CA PRO A 50 25.78 -23.00 13.99
C PRO A 50 25.62 -24.02 12.84
N ASP A 51 24.44 -24.09 12.22
CA ASP A 51 24.14 -24.92 11.05
C ASP A 51 24.49 -24.21 9.72
N GLY A 52 24.88 -22.94 9.79
CA GLY A 52 25.27 -22.12 8.65
C GLY A 52 24.14 -21.26 8.08
N ASP A 53 22.95 -21.37 8.64
CA ASP A 53 21.83 -20.50 8.24
C ASP A 53 22.06 -19.07 8.72
N GLU A 54 21.65 -18.10 7.91
CA GLU A 54 21.65 -16.69 8.26
C GLU A 54 20.25 -16.26 8.68
N VAL A 55 20.14 -15.66 9.86
CA VAL A 55 18.88 -15.18 10.42
C VAL A 55 19.02 -13.74 10.87
N LEU A 56 17.92 -12.99 10.77
CA LEU A 56 17.80 -11.65 11.33
C LEU A 56 17.12 -11.70 12.69
N ASN A 57 17.54 -10.81 13.59
CA ASN A 57 16.80 -10.55 14.82
C ASN A 57 15.56 -9.69 14.46
N MET A 58 14.38 -10.26 14.62
CA MET A 58 13.13 -9.59 14.21
C MET A 58 12.76 -8.39 15.09
N GLU A 59 13.26 -8.27 16.33
CA GLU A 59 13.13 -7.05 17.13
C GLU A 59 13.93 -5.89 16.50
N GLU A 60 15.15 -6.18 16.04
CA GLU A 60 15.98 -5.21 15.32
C GLU A 60 15.34 -4.81 13.98
N VAL A 61 14.82 -5.77 13.22
CA VAL A 61 14.10 -5.53 11.96
C VAL A 61 12.90 -4.62 12.19
N ALA A 62 12.06 -4.94 13.18
CA ALA A 62 10.88 -4.16 13.51
C ALA A 62 11.24 -2.71 13.97
N GLY A 63 12.26 -2.57 14.81
CA GLY A 63 12.76 -1.30 15.28
C GLY A 63 13.25 -0.42 14.13
N TYR A 64 14.09 -0.98 13.27
CA TYR A 64 14.65 -0.25 12.13
C TYR A 64 13.57 0.18 11.12
N ILE A 65 12.68 -0.74 10.71
CA ILE A 65 11.58 -0.43 9.80
C ILE A 65 10.70 0.69 10.39
N THR A 66 10.33 0.58 11.67
CA THR A 66 9.47 1.56 12.32
C THR A 66 10.13 2.93 12.36
N ARG A 67 11.41 3.00 12.74
CA ARG A 67 12.17 4.26 12.76
C ARG A 67 12.20 4.94 11.40
N VAL A 68 12.60 4.21 10.37
CA VAL A 68 12.77 4.79 9.04
C VAL A 68 11.44 5.31 8.50
N ILE A 69 10.34 4.55 8.64
CA ILE A 69 9.03 5.00 8.16
C ILE A 69 8.48 6.15 9.03
N ASP A 70 8.68 6.13 10.34
CA ASP A 70 8.30 7.24 11.23
C ASP A 70 9.05 8.53 10.84
N THR A 71 10.31 8.42 10.40
CA THR A 71 11.08 9.57 9.91
C THR A 71 10.49 10.13 8.61
N CYS A 72 10.01 9.27 7.70
CA CYS A 72 9.39 9.70 6.46
C CYS A 72 8.04 10.41 6.65
N GLY A 73 7.19 9.92 7.56
CA GLY A 73 5.79 10.34 7.60
C GLY A 73 5.14 10.39 8.98
N GLY A 74 5.92 10.25 10.05
CA GLY A 74 5.41 10.22 11.42
C GLY A 74 4.72 8.89 11.77
N ASP A 75 4.22 8.81 12.99
CA ASP A 75 3.71 7.59 13.63
C ASP A 75 2.33 7.12 13.14
N THR A 76 1.69 7.89 12.27
CA THR A 76 0.36 7.53 11.73
C THR A 76 0.43 6.68 10.47
N TRP A 77 1.52 6.66 9.77
CA TRP A 77 1.76 5.93 8.52
C TRP A 77 0.67 6.12 7.45
N ASN A 78 -0.05 7.24 7.47
CA ASN A 78 -1.23 7.45 6.62
C ASN A 78 -0.96 7.30 5.12
N GLU A 79 0.26 7.60 4.67
CA GLU A 79 0.70 7.53 3.28
C GLU A 79 1.83 6.50 3.11
N LEU A 80 1.77 5.38 3.86
CA LEU A 80 2.82 4.37 3.91
C LEU A 80 3.26 3.91 2.51
N GLU A 81 2.33 3.61 1.61
CA GLU A 81 2.67 3.17 0.25
C GLU A 81 3.42 4.26 -0.55
N TYR A 82 3.13 5.54 -0.31
CA TYR A 82 3.89 6.65 -0.90
C TYR A 82 5.31 6.72 -0.31
N TYR A 83 5.44 6.56 1.02
CA TYR A 83 6.76 6.61 1.69
C TYR A 83 7.68 5.46 1.29
N LEU A 84 7.14 4.30 0.92
CA LEU A 84 7.94 3.17 0.40
C LEU A 84 8.55 3.44 -0.99
N GLY A 85 8.15 4.51 -1.67
CA GLY A 85 8.74 4.99 -2.91
C GLY A 85 9.99 5.85 -2.65
N GLU A 86 9.97 7.10 -3.10
CA GLU A 86 11.13 8.00 -3.07
C GLU A 86 11.58 8.34 -1.66
N SER A 87 10.67 8.69 -0.76
CA SER A 87 10.99 9.17 0.61
C SER A 87 11.74 8.15 1.46
N LEU A 88 11.52 6.85 1.22
CA LEU A 88 12.27 5.80 1.89
C LEU A 88 13.76 5.91 1.60
N PHE A 89 14.13 6.10 0.34
CA PHE A 89 15.52 6.11 -0.10
C PHE A 89 16.26 7.34 0.39
N ASP A 90 15.60 8.48 0.49
CA ASP A 90 16.17 9.68 1.14
C ASP A 90 16.53 9.37 2.60
N SER A 91 15.64 8.69 3.34
CA SER A 91 15.91 8.33 4.74
C SER A 91 16.99 7.26 4.89
N LEU A 92 17.02 6.25 4.00
CA LEU A 92 18.07 5.22 4.01
C LEU A 92 19.44 5.79 3.66
N HIS A 93 19.46 6.82 2.80
CA HIS A 93 20.69 7.51 2.43
C HIS A 93 21.37 8.19 3.63
N GLU A 94 20.60 8.71 4.59
CA GLU A 94 21.14 9.33 5.81
C GLU A 94 21.92 8.34 6.70
N ASP A 95 21.66 7.03 6.55
CA ASP A 95 22.35 5.97 7.29
C ASP A 95 23.66 5.49 6.59
N LEU A 96 24.03 6.05 5.45
CA LEU A 96 25.27 5.71 4.71
C LEU A 96 26.45 6.57 5.14
N ASP A 97 27.67 6.08 4.87
CA ASP A 97 28.89 6.85 5.06
C ASP A 97 29.09 7.86 3.90
N GLU A 98 29.46 9.10 4.22
CA GLU A 98 29.91 10.05 3.20
C GLU A 98 31.16 9.53 2.49
N VAL A 99 31.18 9.58 1.16
CA VAL A 99 32.34 9.16 0.35
C VAL A 99 33.32 10.34 0.19
N PRO A 100 34.52 10.31 0.80
CA PRO A 100 35.46 11.42 0.77
C PRO A 100 36.20 11.50 -0.57
N TRP A 101 35.67 12.26 -1.51
CA TRP A 101 36.24 12.42 -2.87
C TRP A 101 37.65 13.08 -2.92
N ASP A 102 37.94 13.95 -1.97
CA ASP A 102 39.22 14.64 -1.85
C ASP A 102 40.19 13.93 -0.88
N GLY A 103 39.79 12.76 -0.38
CA GLY A 103 40.54 11.95 0.57
C GLY A 103 41.50 10.97 -0.10
N PRO A 104 42.31 10.23 0.72
CA PRO A 104 43.12 9.13 0.20
C PRO A 104 42.24 8.05 -0.44
N ASP A 105 42.69 7.48 -1.58
CA ASP A 105 41.96 6.42 -2.31
C ASP A 105 41.48 5.28 -1.40
N LYS A 106 42.22 4.93 -0.35
CA LYS A 106 41.88 3.91 0.61
C LYS A 106 40.64 4.27 1.45
N GLU A 107 40.49 5.54 1.84
CA GLU A 107 39.34 6.00 2.64
C GLU A 107 38.08 6.04 1.77
N THR A 108 38.20 6.52 0.55
CA THR A 108 37.13 6.50 -0.46
C THR A 108 36.64 5.08 -0.71
N MET A 109 37.54 4.14 -0.98
CA MET A 109 37.16 2.72 -1.20
C MET A 109 36.55 2.06 0.04
N HIS A 110 37.01 2.43 1.24
CA HIS A 110 36.44 1.90 2.45
C HIS A 110 34.99 2.37 2.67
N ALA A 111 34.72 3.64 2.44
CA ALA A 111 33.34 4.17 2.51
C ALA A 111 32.42 3.49 1.49
N ILE A 112 32.88 3.30 0.24
CA ILE A 112 32.11 2.58 -0.80
C ILE A 112 31.77 1.14 -0.37
N TYR A 113 32.72 0.38 0.16
CA TYR A 113 32.45 -0.99 0.62
C TYR A 113 31.53 -1.02 1.84
N ASN A 114 31.69 -0.08 2.78
CA ASN A 114 30.75 0.03 3.90
C ASN A 114 29.33 0.34 3.42
N ASN A 115 29.16 1.20 2.43
CA ASN A 115 27.85 1.53 1.87
C ASN A 115 27.23 0.33 1.13
N GLU A 116 28.03 -0.48 0.44
CA GLU A 116 27.58 -1.73 -0.17
C GLU A 116 27.07 -2.72 0.90
N ASP A 117 27.83 -2.92 1.98
CA ASP A 117 27.41 -3.83 3.06
C ASP A 117 26.18 -3.32 3.80
N ARG A 118 26.13 -2.01 4.17
CA ARG A 118 24.99 -1.39 4.85
C ARG A 118 23.72 -1.45 3.99
N SER A 119 23.81 -1.03 2.74
CA SER A 119 22.66 -1.04 1.83
C SER A 119 22.14 -2.45 1.56
N SER A 120 23.02 -3.45 1.55
CA SER A 120 22.65 -4.85 1.45
C SER A 120 21.82 -5.29 2.67
N SER A 121 22.24 -4.92 3.89
CA SER A 121 21.47 -5.16 5.12
C SER A 121 20.15 -4.44 5.12
N MET A 122 20.12 -3.14 4.74
CA MET A 122 18.89 -2.36 4.64
C MET A 122 17.89 -2.98 3.66
N LYS A 123 18.35 -3.41 2.48
CA LYS A 123 17.52 -4.10 1.49
C LYS A 123 16.89 -5.35 2.08
N LEU A 124 17.70 -6.19 2.72
CA LEU A 124 17.22 -7.44 3.32
C LEU A 124 16.15 -7.17 4.37
N VAL A 125 16.35 -6.15 5.22
CA VAL A 125 15.40 -5.75 6.27
C VAL A 125 14.09 -5.24 5.67
N PHE A 126 14.15 -4.33 4.70
CA PHE A 126 12.94 -3.71 4.14
C PHE A 126 12.09 -4.66 3.30
N ILE A 127 12.64 -5.73 2.73
CA ILE A 127 11.84 -6.77 2.09
C ILE A 127 10.86 -7.41 3.09
N TYR A 128 11.23 -7.55 4.36
CA TYR A 128 10.36 -8.11 5.41
C TYR A 128 9.10 -7.29 5.68
N ILE A 129 9.03 -6.01 5.27
CA ILE A 129 7.79 -5.23 5.48
C ILE A 129 6.59 -5.86 4.77
N LYS A 130 6.80 -6.51 3.62
CA LYS A 130 5.73 -7.22 2.90
C LYS A 130 5.25 -8.45 3.67
N ASP A 131 6.17 -9.20 4.25
CA ASP A 131 5.84 -10.36 5.08
C ASP A 131 5.09 -9.93 6.34
N LEU A 132 5.56 -8.87 7.01
CA LEU A 132 4.90 -8.29 8.18
C LEU A 132 3.49 -7.79 7.85
N PHE A 133 3.31 -7.21 6.67
CA PHE A 133 2.00 -6.76 6.20
C PHE A 133 1.05 -7.94 5.92
N CYS A 134 1.51 -8.97 5.24
CA CYS A 134 0.75 -10.20 5.02
C CYS A 134 0.39 -10.89 6.35
N ASP A 135 1.31 -10.89 7.30
CA ASP A 135 1.08 -11.41 8.65
C ASP A 135 -0.01 -10.60 9.38
N TRP A 136 0.02 -9.27 9.29
CA TRP A 136 -1.02 -8.42 9.86
C TRP A 136 -2.39 -8.69 9.24
N VAL A 137 -2.48 -8.78 7.92
CA VAL A 137 -3.74 -9.12 7.22
C VAL A 137 -4.26 -10.48 7.71
N ARG A 138 -3.39 -11.48 7.80
CA ARG A 138 -3.75 -12.82 8.26
C ARG A 138 -4.12 -12.86 9.75
N ASP A 139 -3.33 -12.20 10.60
CA ASP A 139 -3.40 -12.38 12.05
C ASP A 139 -4.40 -11.44 12.72
N GLU A 140 -4.60 -10.23 12.21
CA GLU A 140 -5.47 -9.23 12.80
C GLU A 140 -6.74 -8.99 11.98
N LEU A 141 -6.64 -8.76 10.66
CA LEU A 141 -7.83 -8.49 9.87
C LEU A 141 -8.76 -9.71 9.75
N SER A 142 -8.21 -10.93 9.83
CA SER A 142 -9.02 -12.15 9.86
C SER A 142 -9.85 -12.32 11.14
N LYS A 143 -9.52 -11.60 12.22
CA LYS A 143 -10.20 -11.68 13.52
C LYS A 143 -11.21 -10.55 13.74
N LEU A 144 -11.41 -9.69 12.74
CA LEU A 144 -12.34 -8.57 12.87
C LEU A 144 -13.73 -9.03 13.23
N ASP A 145 -14.32 -8.35 14.20
CA ASP A 145 -15.71 -8.60 14.60
C ASP A 145 -16.64 -7.72 13.77
N PHE A 146 -17.48 -8.36 12.98
CA PHE A 146 -18.47 -7.72 12.13
C PHE A 146 -19.87 -7.66 12.75
N ILE A 147 -20.00 -7.93 14.07
CA ILE A 147 -21.29 -7.89 14.77
C ILE A 147 -21.76 -6.43 14.89
N ASP A 148 -23.04 -6.23 14.57
CA ASP A 148 -23.76 -4.96 14.73
C ASP A 148 -23.20 -3.74 13.99
N ILE A 149 -22.27 -3.91 13.04
CA ILE A 149 -21.72 -2.80 12.24
C ILE A 149 -22.51 -2.48 10.98
N LYS A 150 -23.51 -3.31 10.63
CA LYS A 150 -24.34 -3.13 9.45
C LYS A 150 -25.19 -1.87 9.54
N LYS A 151 -25.16 -1.06 8.46
CA LYS A 151 -25.95 0.17 8.33
C LYS A 151 -26.99 0.03 7.22
N ASP A 152 -28.28 0.23 7.55
CA ASP A 152 -29.40 0.03 6.62
C ASP A 152 -29.36 0.99 5.43
N ASN A 153 -28.94 2.24 5.64
CA ASN A 153 -28.76 3.22 4.56
C ASN A 153 -27.73 2.74 3.54
N ILE A 154 -26.58 2.24 4.01
CA ILE A 154 -25.51 1.69 3.15
C ILE A 154 -25.99 0.44 2.46
N SER A 155 -26.63 -0.49 3.19
CA SER A 155 -27.20 -1.71 2.61
C SER A 155 -28.14 -1.40 1.44
N SER A 156 -28.99 -0.37 1.60
CA SER A 156 -29.93 0.09 0.57
C SER A 156 -29.22 0.66 -0.68
N ILE A 157 -28.05 1.27 -0.52
CA ILE A 157 -27.28 1.81 -1.63
C ILE A 157 -26.52 0.69 -2.33
N LEU A 158 -25.77 -0.14 -1.59
CA LEU A 158 -24.97 -1.24 -2.13
C LEU A 158 -25.83 -2.29 -2.86
N SER A 159 -27.11 -2.46 -2.44
CA SER A 159 -28.05 -3.39 -3.12
C SER A 159 -28.29 -3.06 -4.60
N LYS A 160 -27.92 -1.87 -5.06
CA LYS A 160 -28.02 -1.42 -6.46
C LYS A 160 -26.80 -1.77 -7.30
N GLY A 161 -25.70 -2.21 -6.66
CA GLY A 161 -24.45 -2.54 -7.33
C GLY A 161 -24.55 -3.80 -8.18
N ASP A 162 -24.03 -3.70 -9.39
CA ASP A 162 -23.82 -4.84 -10.27
C ASP A 162 -22.42 -5.43 -10.11
N GLY A 163 -21.44 -4.57 -9.72
CA GLY A 163 -20.06 -4.95 -9.46
C GLY A 163 -19.42 -4.05 -8.40
N PHE A 164 -18.43 -4.60 -7.70
CA PHE A 164 -17.68 -3.95 -6.64
C PHE A 164 -16.19 -4.14 -6.88
N LEU A 165 -15.47 -3.03 -7.12
CA LEU A 165 -14.01 -3.01 -7.13
C LEU A 165 -13.56 -2.65 -5.72
N ASN A 166 -13.04 -3.64 -4.99
CA ASN A 166 -12.70 -3.52 -3.59
C ASN A 166 -11.17 -3.47 -3.41
N PHE A 167 -10.70 -2.39 -2.82
CA PHE A 167 -9.29 -2.16 -2.49
C PHE A 167 -8.94 -2.58 -1.05
N ASN A 168 -9.95 -3.00 -0.27
CA ASN A 168 -9.78 -3.44 1.11
C ASN A 168 -9.44 -4.93 1.16
N TYR A 169 -8.61 -5.31 2.12
CA TYR A 169 -8.25 -6.70 2.39
C TYR A 169 -9.32 -7.44 3.21
N THR A 170 -10.33 -6.74 3.71
CA THR A 170 -11.41 -7.28 4.56
C THR A 170 -12.56 -7.82 3.73
N GLU A 171 -13.35 -8.70 4.34
CA GLU A 171 -14.59 -9.24 3.77
C GLU A 171 -15.84 -8.48 4.24
N THR A 172 -15.74 -7.18 4.49
CA THR A 172 -16.85 -6.35 4.98
C THR A 172 -18.05 -6.37 4.05
N LEU A 173 -17.85 -6.35 2.73
CA LEU A 173 -18.94 -6.41 1.74
C LEU A 173 -19.69 -7.73 1.80
N GLU A 174 -18.98 -8.83 1.91
CA GLU A 174 -19.53 -10.18 1.95
C GLU A 174 -20.22 -10.47 3.28
N VAL A 175 -19.50 -10.26 4.38
CA VAL A 175 -19.95 -10.68 5.71
C VAL A 175 -21.03 -9.75 6.26
N VAL A 176 -20.87 -8.43 6.12
CA VAL A 176 -21.79 -7.44 6.69
C VAL A 176 -22.98 -7.20 5.79
N TYR A 177 -22.75 -7.06 4.49
CA TYR A 177 -23.77 -6.65 3.52
C TYR A 177 -24.31 -7.80 2.69
N GLY A 178 -23.70 -8.99 2.73
CA GLY A 178 -24.13 -10.17 2.00
C GLY A 178 -24.00 -10.01 0.49
N ILE A 179 -23.01 -9.22 0.03
CA ILE A 179 -22.73 -9.09 -1.39
C ILE A 179 -22.07 -10.40 -1.88
N PRO A 180 -22.58 -11.00 -2.95
CA PRO A 180 -22.02 -12.24 -3.48
C PRO A 180 -20.57 -12.06 -4.00
N ASP A 181 -19.69 -13.03 -3.75
CA ASP A 181 -18.27 -13.01 -4.17
C ASP A 181 -18.10 -12.80 -5.68
N ASP A 182 -19.00 -13.32 -6.51
CA ASP A 182 -18.94 -13.20 -7.97
C ASP A 182 -19.18 -11.77 -8.49
N LYS A 183 -19.65 -10.87 -7.60
CA LYS A 183 -19.80 -9.43 -7.87
C LYS A 183 -18.62 -8.61 -7.35
N ILE A 184 -17.73 -9.16 -6.53
CA ILE A 184 -16.64 -8.43 -5.90
C ILE A 184 -15.33 -8.79 -6.58
N CYS A 185 -14.54 -7.77 -6.88
CA CYS A 185 -13.15 -7.89 -7.30
C CYS A 185 -12.27 -7.31 -6.20
N HIS A 186 -11.61 -8.15 -5.40
CA HIS A 186 -10.57 -7.76 -4.48
C HIS A 186 -9.28 -7.57 -5.24
N ILE A 187 -9.07 -6.37 -5.74
CA ILE A 187 -7.95 -6.08 -6.65
C ILE A 187 -6.57 -6.18 -5.97
N HIS A 188 -6.52 -6.05 -4.66
CA HIS A 188 -5.32 -6.16 -3.84
C HIS A 188 -5.25 -7.48 -3.04
N GLY A 189 -6.14 -8.44 -3.33
CA GLY A 189 -6.32 -9.63 -2.50
C GLY A 189 -7.13 -9.37 -1.25
N LYS A 190 -7.38 -10.42 -0.47
CA LYS A 190 -8.17 -10.35 0.77
C LYS A 190 -7.70 -11.34 1.83
N VAL A 191 -8.23 -11.20 3.03
CA VAL A 191 -8.07 -12.17 4.11
C VAL A 191 -8.32 -13.60 3.62
N GLY A 192 -7.41 -14.51 3.95
CA GLY A 192 -7.48 -15.91 3.52
C GLY A 192 -6.80 -16.22 2.19
N ASP A 193 -6.41 -15.22 1.42
CA ASP A 193 -5.58 -15.41 0.23
C ASP A 193 -4.15 -15.78 0.60
N ALA A 194 -3.45 -16.42 -0.33
CA ALA A 194 -2.02 -16.68 -0.19
C ALA A 194 -1.22 -15.36 -0.23
N PRO A 195 -0.08 -15.27 0.48
CA PRO A 195 0.71 -14.03 0.59
C PRO A 195 1.03 -13.39 -0.76
N GLU A 196 1.26 -14.18 -1.81
CA GLU A 196 1.60 -13.72 -3.14
C GLU A 196 0.45 -12.96 -3.85
N LYS A 197 -0.79 -13.07 -3.31
CA LYS A 197 -1.96 -12.36 -3.80
C LYS A 197 -2.27 -11.09 -3.04
N ILE A 198 -1.61 -10.87 -1.90
CA ILE A 198 -1.75 -9.65 -1.12
C ILE A 198 -0.84 -8.59 -1.74
N LEU A 199 -1.44 -7.62 -2.39
CA LEU A 199 -0.73 -6.54 -3.07
C LEU A 199 -0.52 -5.36 -2.13
N PHE A 200 0.74 -5.10 -1.82
CA PHE A 200 1.18 -4.00 -0.97
C PHE A 200 2.49 -3.42 -1.51
N GLY A 201 2.64 -2.10 -1.51
CA GLY A 201 3.85 -1.42 -1.97
C GLY A 201 3.57 -0.09 -2.66
N HIS A 202 4.64 0.56 -3.15
CA HIS A 202 4.55 1.86 -3.81
C HIS A 202 4.22 1.75 -5.31
N GLY A 203 3.81 2.88 -5.89
CA GLY A 203 3.52 3.02 -7.32
C GLY A 203 4.53 3.85 -8.09
N ASP A 204 5.62 4.25 -7.44
CA ASP A 204 6.62 5.11 -8.04
C ASP A 204 7.32 4.41 -9.22
N GLU A 205 7.35 5.10 -10.38
CA GLU A 205 7.93 4.60 -11.63
C GLU A 205 9.36 5.10 -11.85
N ASP A 206 9.78 6.13 -11.11
CA ASP A 206 11.10 6.72 -11.26
C ASP A 206 12.19 5.77 -10.73
N ASP A 207 13.37 5.81 -11.33
CA ASP A 207 14.54 5.12 -10.79
C ASP A 207 15.01 5.80 -9.50
N VAL A 208 15.71 5.03 -8.64
CA VAL A 208 16.35 5.62 -7.46
C VAL A 208 17.35 6.67 -7.94
N GLN A 209 17.29 7.87 -7.33
CA GLN A 209 18.23 8.92 -7.64
C GLN A 209 19.64 8.46 -7.27
N GLU A 210 20.57 8.50 -8.23
CA GLU A 210 21.99 8.27 -7.96
C GLU A 210 22.58 9.48 -7.23
N TRP A 211 23.01 9.26 -6.00
CA TRP A 211 23.70 10.28 -5.21
C TRP A 211 25.20 10.03 -5.27
N ALA A 212 25.96 11.06 -5.62
CA ALA A 212 27.43 10.95 -5.64
C ALA A 212 28.02 10.47 -4.30
N ASP A 213 27.32 10.75 -3.19
CA ASP A 213 27.74 10.43 -1.82
C ASP A 213 27.27 9.04 -1.36
N SER A 214 26.43 8.35 -2.13
CA SER A 214 25.90 7.00 -1.82
C SER A 214 26.51 5.88 -2.67
N LEU A 215 27.66 6.14 -3.30
CA LEU A 215 28.36 5.12 -4.06
C LEU A 215 28.54 3.83 -3.25
N GLY A 216 28.22 2.72 -3.87
CA GLY A 216 28.18 1.39 -3.25
C GLY A 216 26.76 0.93 -2.90
N ALA A 217 25.80 1.84 -2.68
CA ALA A 217 24.44 1.50 -2.33
C ALA A 217 23.47 1.39 -3.53
N ASP A 218 23.80 2.00 -4.67
CA ASP A 218 22.91 2.22 -5.81
C ASP A 218 22.21 0.94 -6.29
N LEU A 219 22.97 -0.16 -6.42
CA LEU A 219 22.42 -1.43 -6.88
C LEU A 219 21.40 -1.99 -5.89
N ASN A 220 21.74 -2.02 -4.59
CA ASN A 220 20.89 -2.54 -3.54
C ASN A 220 19.60 -1.71 -3.40
N PHE A 221 19.69 -0.39 -3.51
CA PHE A 221 18.52 0.49 -3.43
C PHE A 221 17.63 0.37 -4.67
N SER A 222 18.20 0.26 -5.87
CA SER A 222 17.42 0.00 -7.09
C SER A 222 16.70 -1.34 -7.03
N GLU A 223 17.34 -2.38 -6.51
CA GLU A 223 16.72 -3.69 -6.29
C GLU A 223 15.62 -3.62 -5.24
N LEU A 224 15.85 -2.94 -4.10
CA LEU A 224 14.86 -2.77 -3.05
C LEU A 224 13.63 -2.03 -3.58
N LYS A 225 13.82 -0.93 -4.32
CA LYS A 225 12.71 -0.18 -4.92
C LYS A 225 11.86 -1.06 -5.81
N ARG A 226 12.49 -1.86 -6.66
CA ARG A 226 11.78 -2.82 -7.51
C ARG A 226 11.01 -3.88 -6.70
N GLU A 227 11.60 -4.40 -5.62
CA GLU A 227 10.96 -5.39 -4.75
C GLU A 227 9.78 -4.80 -3.96
N LEU A 228 9.85 -3.53 -3.56
CA LEU A 228 8.77 -2.85 -2.83
C LEU A 228 7.65 -2.32 -3.75
N LYS A 229 7.85 -2.36 -5.06
CA LYS A 229 6.83 -1.91 -6.02
C LYS A 229 5.59 -2.80 -5.98
N LYS A 230 4.42 -2.18 -6.06
CA LYS A 230 3.11 -2.82 -6.18
C LYS A 230 2.86 -3.24 -7.63
N ASP A 231 2.70 -4.52 -7.89
CA ASP A 231 2.48 -5.04 -9.25
C ASP A 231 1.03 -4.88 -9.70
N THR A 232 0.65 -3.64 -9.96
CA THR A 232 -0.70 -3.28 -10.42
C THR A 232 -1.03 -3.85 -11.80
N MET A 233 -0.03 -4.05 -12.64
CA MET A 233 -0.23 -4.61 -13.99
C MET A 233 -0.61 -6.09 -13.94
N THR A 234 0.08 -6.89 -13.15
CA THR A 234 -0.26 -8.30 -12.97
C THR A 234 -1.64 -8.44 -12.33
N ALA A 235 -1.94 -7.66 -11.29
CA ALA A 235 -3.26 -7.65 -10.66
C ALA A 235 -4.39 -7.33 -11.66
N LEU A 236 -4.21 -6.30 -12.48
CA LEU A 236 -5.18 -5.99 -13.53
C LEU A 236 -5.36 -7.15 -14.49
N GLY A 237 -4.24 -7.80 -14.91
CA GLY A 237 -4.25 -8.94 -15.80
C GLY A 237 -5.05 -10.12 -15.26
N GLU A 238 -4.88 -10.44 -13.98
CA GLU A 238 -5.62 -11.49 -13.28
C GLU A 238 -7.13 -11.21 -13.19
N HIS A 239 -7.50 -9.93 -13.07
CA HIS A 239 -8.90 -9.48 -12.94
C HIS A 239 -9.50 -8.90 -14.23
N ILE A 240 -8.85 -9.08 -15.37
CA ILE A 240 -9.25 -8.46 -16.65
C ILE A 240 -10.70 -8.76 -17.04
N ASP A 241 -11.23 -9.93 -16.68
CA ASP A 241 -12.60 -10.31 -17.00
C ASP A 241 -13.65 -9.54 -16.16
N PHE A 242 -13.27 -8.99 -15.00
CA PHE A 242 -14.11 -8.07 -14.25
C PHE A 242 -14.22 -6.74 -15.00
N PHE A 243 -13.09 -6.19 -15.48
CA PHE A 243 -13.07 -4.93 -16.22
C PHE A 243 -13.81 -5.01 -17.55
N LYS A 244 -13.74 -6.13 -18.27
CA LYS A 244 -14.48 -6.33 -19.53
C LYS A 244 -16.02 -6.29 -19.38
N LYS A 245 -16.55 -6.42 -18.16
CA LYS A 245 -18.00 -6.32 -17.92
C LYS A 245 -18.51 -4.87 -17.83
N MET A 246 -17.63 -3.87 -17.97
CA MET A 246 -17.95 -2.45 -17.77
C MET A 246 -18.46 -1.74 -19.02
N ASP A 247 -18.65 -2.41 -20.16
CA ASP A 247 -19.06 -1.86 -21.45
C ASP A 247 -20.40 -1.10 -21.45
N GLU A 248 -21.29 -1.41 -20.50
CA GLU A 248 -22.61 -0.75 -20.32
C GLU A 248 -22.68 0.10 -19.06
N LEU A 249 -21.54 0.60 -18.56
CA LEU A 249 -21.48 1.33 -17.29
C LEU A 249 -22.21 2.68 -17.40
N GLU A 250 -23.13 2.93 -16.48
CA GLU A 250 -23.91 4.17 -16.36
C GLU A 250 -23.44 5.03 -15.19
N THR A 251 -23.10 4.38 -14.05
CA THR A 251 -22.66 5.09 -12.84
C THR A 251 -21.53 4.38 -12.14
N ILE A 252 -20.64 5.18 -11.55
CA ILE A 252 -19.60 4.72 -10.60
C ILE A 252 -19.86 5.43 -9.28
N HIS A 253 -19.75 4.70 -8.17
CA HIS A 253 -19.84 5.24 -6.82
C HIS A 253 -18.57 4.90 -6.07
N SER A 254 -17.82 5.90 -5.60
CA SER A 254 -16.62 5.66 -4.79
C SER A 254 -16.86 6.04 -3.33
N PHE A 255 -16.47 5.13 -2.43
CA PHE A 255 -16.58 5.33 -1.00
C PHE A 255 -15.28 4.95 -0.30
N GLY A 256 -14.72 5.91 0.47
CA GLY A 256 -13.49 5.68 1.23
C GLY A 256 -12.25 5.39 0.39
N PHE A 257 -12.31 5.64 -0.93
CA PHE A 257 -11.21 5.45 -1.84
C PHE A 257 -10.30 6.70 -1.85
N GLY A 258 -8.98 6.48 -1.70
CA GLY A 258 -8.01 7.55 -1.52
C GLY A 258 -7.62 8.26 -2.83
N PHE A 259 -7.73 7.60 -3.97
CA PHE A 259 -7.18 8.04 -5.27
C PHE A 259 -5.66 8.25 -5.21
N ALA A 260 -4.97 7.39 -4.45
CA ALA A 260 -3.51 7.35 -4.45
C ALA A 260 -2.99 7.07 -5.87
N ASP A 261 -1.86 7.67 -6.22
CA ASP A 261 -1.34 7.60 -7.59
C ASP A 261 -1.08 6.15 -8.03
N VAL A 262 -0.63 5.27 -7.12
CA VAL A 262 -0.47 3.82 -7.38
C VAL A 262 -1.76 3.14 -7.82
N ASP A 263 -2.91 3.60 -7.32
CA ASP A 263 -4.22 2.99 -7.61
C ASP A 263 -4.93 3.67 -8.79
N MET A 264 -4.44 4.85 -9.23
CA MET A 264 -5.01 5.54 -10.40
C MET A 264 -4.92 4.71 -11.68
N TYR A 265 -3.94 3.82 -11.79
CA TYR A 265 -3.82 2.90 -12.91
C TYR A 265 -5.10 2.09 -13.17
N TYR A 266 -5.79 1.63 -12.14
CA TYR A 266 -7.08 0.93 -12.28
C TYR A 266 -8.20 1.86 -12.73
N ILE A 267 -8.19 3.10 -12.29
CA ILE A 267 -9.18 4.11 -12.68
C ILE A 267 -9.02 4.50 -14.15
N GLU A 268 -7.78 4.65 -14.61
CA GLU A 268 -7.46 4.88 -16.00
C GLU A 268 -7.93 3.71 -16.88
N LYS A 269 -7.75 2.47 -16.41
CA LYS A 269 -8.25 1.29 -17.11
C LYS A 269 -9.77 1.25 -17.19
N ILE A 270 -10.50 1.72 -16.18
CA ILE A 270 -11.95 1.90 -16.28
C ILE A 270 -12.28 2.92 -17.37
N ALA A 271 -11.59 4.08 -17.38
CA ALA A 271 -11.80 5.12 -18.38
C ALA A 271 -11.53 4.64 -19.81
N GLU A 272 -10.59 3.72 -20.00
CA GLU A 272 -10.31 3.09 -21.31
C GLU A 272 -11.40 2.10 -21.77
N GLN A 273 -12.17 1.51 -20.85
CA GLN A 273 -13.20 0.51 -21.16
C GLN A 273 -14.57 1.14 -21.48
N VAL A 274 -14.80 2.39 -21.08
CA VAL A 274 -16.09 3.07 -21.20
C VAL A 274 -15.95 4.39 -22.00
N ASP A 275 -17.08 5.02 -22.36
CA ASP A 275 -17.07 6.45 -22.72
C ASP A 275 -17.25 7.26 -21.42
N PRO A 276 -16.19 7.88 -20.88
CA PRO A 276 -16.28 8.57 -19.59
C PRO A 276 -17.33 9.69 -19.58
N ASN A 277 -17.58 10.35 -20.73
CA ASN A 277 -18.61 11.39 -20.83
C ASN A 277 -20.04 10.85 -20.66
N GLY A 278 -20.25 9.56 -20.88
CA GLY A 278 -21.53 8.88 -20.69
C GLY A 278 -21.74 8.36 -19.28
N VAL A 279 -20.73 8.41 -18.41
CA VAL A 279 -20.76 7.84 -17.06
C VAL A 279 -20.73 8.94 -16.01
N ILE A 280 -21.61 8.82 -15.00
CA ILE A 280 -21.61 9.74 -13.86
C ILE A 280 -20.84 9.10 -12.71
N TRP A 281 -19.80 9.78 -12.21
CA TRP A 281 -19.04 9.38 -11.02
C TRP A 281 -19.59 10.08 -9.78
N PHE A 282 -20.06 9.31 -8.82
CA PHE A 282 -20.54 9.81 -7.54
C PHE A 282 -19.46 9.65 -6.46
N LEU A 283 -18.92 10.78 -6.01
CA LEU A 283 -18.09 10.83 -4.81
C LEU A 283 -18.95 10.73 -3.55
N SER A 284 -18.42 10.17 -2.47
CA SER A 284 -19.09 10.17 -1.17
C SER A 284 -19.26 11.59 -0.62
N SER A 285 -20.15 11.74 0.37
CA SER A 285 -20.34 13.06 1.04
C SER A 285 -19.09 13.55 1.78
N PHE A 286 -18.21 12.65 2.21
CA PHE A 286 -16.92 12.96 2.83
C PHE A 286 -15.98 13.67 1.85
N ASP A 287 -16.05 13.31 0.56
CA ASP A 287 -15.21 13.86 -0.50
C ASP A 287 -15.83 15.10 -1.18
N ARG A 288 -16.97 15.62 -0.65
CA ARG A 288 -17.72 16.74 -1.26
C ARG A 288 -16.85 17.94 -1.61
N ASN A 289 -15.92 18.30 -0.74
CA ASN A 289 -15.05 19.47 -0.88
C ASN A 289 -13.64 19.11 -1.36
N ASN A 290 -13.40 17.86 -1.74
CA ASN A 290 -12.11 17.42 -2.23
C ASN A 290 -12.00 17.76 -3.73
N THR A 291 -11.34 18.88 -4.03
CA THR A 291 -11.14 19.36 -5.40
C THR A 291 -10.17 18.50 -6.18
N GLU A 292 -9.13 17.96 -5.52
CA GLU A 292 -8.12 17.11 -6.15
C GLU A 292 -8.73 15.84 -6.74
N LYS A 293 -9.51 15.10 -5.93
CA LYS A 293 -10.19 13.88 -6.40
C LYS A 293 -11.13 14.19 -7.58
N ARG A 294 -11.83 15.32 -7.50
CA ARG A 294 -12.69 15.77 -8.58
C ARG A 294 -11.91 16.05 -9.86
N GLU A 295 -10.83 16.82 -9.76
CA GLU A 295 -9.97 17.17 -10.90
C GLU A 295 -9.35 15.94 -11.55
N LYS A 296 -8.85 14.97 -10.75
CA LYS A 296 -8.33 13.69 -11.26
C LYS A 296 -9.37 12.99 -12.16
N LEU A 297 -10.63 12.92 -11.72
CA LEU A 297 -11.71 12.27 -12.46
C LEU A 297 -12.19 13.06 -13.68
N GLU A 298 -12.33 14.38 -13.55
CA GLU A 298 -12.74 15.26 -14.65
C GLU A 298 -11.68 15.29 -15.76
N ASN A 299 -10.40 15.19 -15.41
CA ASN A 299 -9.29 15.05 -16.38
C ASN A 299 -9.36 13.75 -17.18
N LEU A 300 -9.94 12.69 -16.61
CA LEU A 300 -10.22 11.43 -17.31
C LEU A 300 -11.53 11.48 -18.13
N GLY A 301 -12.28 12.58 -18.05
CA GLY A 301 -13.50 12.83 -18.82
C GLY A 301 -14.80 12.46 -18.12
N PHE A 302 -14.77 12.04 -16.85
CA PHE A 302 -15.99 11.69 -16.12
C PHE A 302 -16.79 12.93 -15.69
N HIS A 303 -18.12 12.78 -15.65
CA HIS A 303 -19.00 13.74 -14.99
C HIS A 303 -19.05 13.44 -13.49
N VAL A 304 -18.55 14.38 -12.66
CA VAL A 304 -18.43 14.15 -11.22
C VAL A 304 -19.58 14.82 -10.46
N ALA A 305 -20.29 14.02 -9.68
CA ALA A 305 -21.34 14.44 -8.75
C ALA A 305 -21.00 14.00 -7.32
N VAL A 306 -21.78 14.44 -6.34
CA VAL A 306 -21.66 14.00 -4.94
C VAL A 306 -22.93 13.25 -4.55
N ASP A 307 -22.79 12.03 -4.06
CA ASP A 307 -23.91 11.29 -3.47
C ASP A 307 -24.10 11.71 -2.01
N GLY A 308 -25.14 12.46 -1.73
CA GLY A 308 -25.44 12.96 -0.39
C GLY A 308 -26.05 11.89 0.54
N ARG A 309 -26.16 10.64 0.09
CA ARG A 309 -26.79 9.53 0.85
C ARG A 309 -25.78 8.77 1.70
N TRP A 310 -24.50 8.94 1.50
CA TRP A 310 -23.38 8.34 2.22
C TRP A 310 -22.16 9.25 2.35
#